data_cc4c6c0c89aa93e573f304b6b5a604e5
#
_entry.id   cc4c6c0c89aa93e573f304b6b5a604e5
#
_cell.length_a   1.000
_cell.length_b   1.000
_cell.length_c   1.000
_cell.angle_alpha   90.00
_cell.angle_beta   90.00
_cell.angle_gamma   90.00
#
_symmetry.space_group_name_H-M   'P 1'
#
loop_
_entity.id
_entity.type
_entity.pdbx_description
1 polymer ?
#
loop_
_entity_poly.entity_id
_entity_poly.type
_entity_poly.pdbx_seq_one_letter_code
_entity_poly.pdbx_strand_id
1 'polypeptide(L)'
;MTVDRCLIIRRDSNTLSQEYAKICADSVERCNMKSEYIKAVENLGVEDAAASVGMKVDWEMAEILENTITDHKECQEMGNVCCTASHIKAFRRVVEIGKPCAILEHDAYVMRNFRNFEVPDNYLVFLGPRMRDTKTYVPRSRVRRLIPVQQAIGTHAYAITPETAKGMLKHLEEVGLVYGIDHYLFMNNESKVPIIAADPYPAICWTRKSTMNDVKEEVDGPRGVWGGQNDKNVLGITTPGLLEGLGCPIYV
;
A
#
# COMPACT_ATOMS: atom_id res chain seq x y z
N MET A 1 -13.70 15.73 1.92
CA MET A 1 -12.96 15.96 3.21
C MET A 1 -11.47 15.83 2.97
N THR A 2 -10.65 16.62 3.64
CA THR A 2 -9.19 16.62 3.45
C THR A 2 -8.49 15.59 4.33
N VAL A 3 -7.35 15.06 3.88
CA VAL A 3 -6.55 14.09 4.64
C VAL A 3 -6.03 14.72 5.93
N ASP A 4 -6.28 14.08 7.07
CA ASP A 4 -5.85 14.55 8.40
C ASP A 4 -4.40 14.12 8.70
N ARG A 5 -4.08 12.85 8.44
CA ARG A 5 -2.77 12.25 8.70
C ARG A 5 -2.47 11.05 7.80
N CYS A 6 -1.22 10.60 7.87
CA CYS A 6 -0.74 9.38 7.25
C CYS A 6 -0.58 8.27 8.28
N LEU A 7 -1.18 7.10 8.02
CA LEU A 7 -1.01 5.89 8.80
C LEU A 7 0.03 5.02 8.10
N ILE A 8 1.17 4.77 8.74
CA ILE A 8 2.30 4.04 8.16
C ILE A 8 2.33 2.64 8.75
N ILE A 9 2.08 1.63 7.91
CA ILE A 9 2.14 0.22 8.30
C ILE A 9 3.62 -0.19 8.42
N ARG A 10 4.02 -0.69 9.61
CA ARG A 10 5.39 -1.04 9.93
C ARG A 10 5.47 -2.40 10.62
N ARG A 11 6.41 -3.23 10.20
CA ARG A 11 6.76 -4.49 10.89
C ARG A 11 7.76 -4.20 12.01
N ASP A 12 7.38 -4.51 13.24
CA ASP A 12 8.22 -4.24 14.41
C ASP A 12 9.33 -5.29 14.58
N SER A 13 9.15 -6.51 14.05
CA SER A 13 10.17 -7.57 14.10
C SER A 13 11.23 -7.46 12.99
N ASN A 14 11.04 -6.56 12.01
CA ASN A 14 11.91 -6.45 10.84
C ASN A 14 12.64 -5.10 10.83
N THR A 15 13.97 -5.11 11.01
CA THR A 15 14.81 -3.90 11.06
C THR A 15 14.70 -3.07 9.79
N LEU A 16 14.70 -3.72 8.62
CA LEU A 16 14.59 -3.02 7.33
C LEU A 16 13.23 -2.30 7.20
N SER A 17 12.15 -2.94 7.64
CA SER A 17 10.83 -2.30 7.68
C SER A 17 10.80 -1.09 8.62
N GLN A 18 11.51 -1.15 9.75
CA GLN A 18 11.60 -0.02 10.68
C GLN A 18 12.38 1.14 10.07
N GLU A 19 13.50 0.87 9.41
CA GLU A 19 14.30 1.88 8.71
C GLU A 19 13.49 2.54 7.59
N TYR A 20 12.81 1.75 6.77
CA TYR A 20 11.96 2.25 5.69
C TYR A 20 10.78 3.06 6.20
N ALA A 21 10.11 2.60 7.26
CA ALA A 21 9.01 3.34 7.87
C ALA A 21 9.48 4.68 8.44
N LYS A 22 10.72 4.75 8.97
CA LYS A 22 11.30 6.02 9.40
C LYS A 22 11.50 6.97 8.21
N ILE A 23 12.05 6.48 7.10
CA ILE A 23 12.21 7.28 5.86
C ILE A 23 10.84 7.76 5.36
N CYS A 24 9.83 6.89 5.39
CA CYS A 24 8.46 7.24 5.03
C CYS A 24 7.92 8.37 5.94
N ALA A 25 8.06 8.23 7.26
CA ALA A 25 7.62 9.25 8.23
C ALA A 25 8.34 10.59 8.03
N ASP A 26 9.67 10.57 7.87
CA ASP A 26 10.47 11.76 7.60
C ASP A 26 10.01 12.46 6.30
N SER A 27 9.58 11.68 5.29
CA SER A 27 9.04 12.23 4.03
C SER A 27 7.66 12.89 4.22
N VAL A 28 6.81 12.32 5.07
CA VAL A 28 5.50 12.88 5.45
C VAL A 28 5.67 14.19 6.19
N GLU A 29 6.59 14.22 7.17
CA GLU A 29 6.85 15.40 7.99
C GLU A 29 7.43 16.57 7.17
N ARG A 30 8.34 16.28 6.23
CA ARG A 30 8.84 17.31 5.29
C ARG A 30 7.73 17.94 4.44
N CYS A 31 6.66 17.18 4.19
CA CYS A 31 5.47 17.69 3.53
C CYS A 31 4.49 18.39 4.49
N ASN A 32 4.90 18.71 5.73
CA ASN A 32 4.07 19.33 6.77
C ASN A 32 2.78 18.53 7.07
N MET A 33 2.85 17.21 7.00
CA MET A 33 1.76 16.31 7.37
C MET A 33 2.10 15.52 8.62
N LYS A 34 1.07 14.99 9.29
CA LYS A 34 1.24 14.15 10.48
C LYS A 34 1.35 12.70 10.08
N SER A 35 2.21 11.95 10.75
CA SER A 35 2.32 10.51 10.63
C SER A 35 1.96 9.78 11.93
N GLU A 36 1.51 8.55 11.81
CA GLU A 36 1.24 7.62 12.90
C GLU A 36 1.60 6.21 12.43
N TYR A 37 2.33 5.44 13.25
CA TYR A 37 2.65 4.06 12.92
C TYR A 37 1.50 3.12 13.28
N ILE A 38 1.20 2.22 12.34
CA ILE A 38 0.32 1.07 12.55
C ILE A 38 1.20 -0.17 12.62
N LYS A 39 1.19 -0.84 13.76
CA LYS A 39 1.90 -2.11 13.92
C LYS A 39 1.30 -3.17 13.00
N ALA A 40 2.10 -3.69 12.08
CA ALA A 40 1.69 -4.75 11.18
C ALA A 40 1.31 -6.03 11.94
N VAL A 41 0.47 -6.85 11.32
CA VAL A 41 0.32 -8.26 11.67
C VAL A 41 1.47 -9.00 10.98
N GLU A 42 2.23 -9.78 11.74
CA GLU A 42 3.44 -10.42 11.25
C GLU A 42 3.72 -11.74 11.96
N ASN A 43 4.39 -12.65 11.26
CA ASN A 43 4.84 -13.95 11.77
C ASN A 43 3.69 -14.83 12.31
N LEU A 44 2.49 -14.69 11.78
CA LEU A 44 1.32 -15.50 12.12
C LEU A 44 0.95 -16.40 10.94
N GLY A 45 0.45 -17.59 11.22
CA GLY A 45 -0.21 -18.42 10.23
C GLY A 45 -1.45 -17.72 9.65
N VAL A 46 -1.94 -18.21 8.52
CA VAL A 46 -3.05 -17.57 7.78
C VAL A 46 -4.29 -17.39 8.66
N GLU A 47 -4.70 -18.44 9.38
CA GLU A 47 -5.88 -18.40 10.25
C GLU A 47 -5.67 -17.48 11.47
N ASP A 48 -4.49 -17.55 12.08
CA ASP A 48 -4.17 -16.70 13.23
C ASP A 48 -4.09 -15.22 12.83
N ALA A 49 -3.56 -14.93 11.64
CA ALA A 49 -3.52 -13.58 11.12
C ALA A 49 -4.92 -13.02 10.88
N ALA A 50 -5.82 -13.80 10.27
CA ALA A 50 -7.21 -13.44 10.08
C ALA A 50 -7.94 -13.26 11.42
N ALA A 51 -7.79 -14.22 12.33
CA ALA A 51 -8.39 -14.18 13.66
C ALA A 51 -7.92 -12.98 14.50
N SER A 52 -6.64 -12.57 14.36
CA SER A 52 -6.07 -11.42 15.07
C SER A 52 -6.78 -10.10 14.77
N VAL A 53 -7.49 -10.05 13.64
CA VAL A 53 -8.31 -8.91 13.21
C VAL A 53 -9.80 -9.26 13.15
N GLY A 54 -10.23 -10.33 13.83
CA GLY A 54 -11.64 -10.74 13.91
C GLY A 54 -12.27 -11.10 12.55
N MET A 55 -11.43 -11.54 11.61
CA MET A 55 -11.86 -12.03 10.30
C MET A 55 -11.72 -13.56 10.24
N LYS A 56 -12.32 -14.16 9.23
CA LYS A 56 -12.16 -15.58 8.89
C LYS A 56 -11.53 -15.71 7.50
N VAL A 57 -10.95 -16.85 7.23
CA VAL A 57 -10.47 -17.22 5.88
C VAL A 57 -11.60 -17.95 5.16
N ASP A 58 -11.84 -17.59 3.92
CA ASP A 58 -12.74 -18.35 3.03
C ASP A 58 -11.91 -19.36 2.23
N TRP A 59 -11.74 -20.55 2.79
CA TRP A 59 -10.95 -21.62 2.18
C TRP A 59 -11.60 -22.18 0.91
N GLU A 60 -12.92 -22.19 0.82
CA GLU A 60 -13.64 -22.67 -0.37
C GLU A 60 -13.34 -21.75 -1.57
N MET A 61 -13.46 -20.44 -1.36
CA MET A 61 -13.11 -19.48 -2.40
C MET A 61 -11.61 -19.49 -2.71
N ALA A 62 -10.73 -19.65 -1.73
CA ALA A 62 -9.29 -19.76 -1.94
C ALA A 62 -8.94 -20.94 -2.85
N GLU A 63 -9.56 -22.10 -2.64
CA GLU A 63 -9.37 -23.30 -3.48
C GLU A 63 -9.89 -23.11 -4.92
N ILE A 64 -11.06 -22.48 -5.07
CA ILE A 64 -11.62 -22.14 -6.39
C ILE A 64 -10.65 -21.28 -7.18
N LEU A 65 -10.06 -20.29 -6.53
CA LEU A 65 -9.17 -19.33 -7.16
C LEU A 65 -7.81 -19.93 -7.53
N GLU A 66 -7.26 -20.79 -6.69
CA GLU A 66 -6.03 -21.54 -7.03
C GLU A 66 -6.21 -22.42 -8.26
N ASN A 67 -7.40 -23.00 -8.42
CA ASN A 67 -7.69 -23.87 -9.56
C ASN A 67 -8.03 -23.10 -10.84
N THR A 68 -8.46 -21.84 -10.73
CA THR A 68 -8.91 -21.05 -11.90
C THR A 68 -7.87 -20.05 -12.39
N ILE A 69 -6.93 -19.64 -11.54
CA ILE A 69 -5.96 -18.59 -11.84
C ILE A 69 -4.55 -19.15 -11.61
N THR A 70 -3.92 -19.64 -12.67
CA THR A 70 -2.64 -20.38 -12.65
C THR A 70 -1.46 -19.64 -12.03
N ASP A 71 -1.55 -18.33 -11.81
CA ASP A 71 -0.48 -17.50 -11.25
C ASP A 71 -0.70 -17.10 -9.78
N HIS A 72 -1.77 -17.55 -9.12
CA HIS A 72 -2.14 -17.10 -7.78
C HIS A 72 -1.92 -18.13 -6.65
N LYS A 73 -0.84 -18.88 -6.69
CA LYS A 73 -0.35 -19.61 -5.48
C LYS A 73 -0.09 -18.66 -4.29
N GLU A 74 -0.22 -17.37 -4.52
CA GLU A 74 0.02 -16.30 -3.55
C GLU A 74 -1.15 -16.06 -2.57
N CYS A 75 -2.35 -16.57 -2.87
CA CYS A 75 -3.53 -16.31 -2.02
C CYS A 75 -3.41 -16.91 -0.62
N GLN A 76 -2.70 -18.03 -0.51
CA GLN A 76 -2.49 -18.74 0.77
C GLN A 76 -1.13 -18.41 1.42
N GLU A 77 -0.32 -17.56 0.82
CA GLU A 77 0.95 -17.19 1.43
C GLU A 77 0.71 -16.37 2.70
N MET A 78 1.30 -16.83 3.78
CA MET A 78 1.24 -16.20 5.11
C MET A 78 1.49 -14.69 5.06
N GLY A 79 2.42 -14.24 4.21
CA GLY A 79 2.74 -12.83 4.03
C GLY A 79 1.59 -12.00 3.50
N ASN A 80 0.80 -12.52 2.57
CA ASN A 80 -0.32 -11.81 1.95
C ASN A 80 -1.47 -11.61 2.94
N VAL A 81 -1.80 -12.63 3.74
CA VAL A 81 -2.85 -12.52 4.75
C VAL A 81 -2.42 -11.59 5.89
N CYS A 82 -1.18 -11.66 6.33
CA CYS A 82 -0.63 -10.73 7.32
C CYS A 82 -0.66 -9.27 6.80
N CYS A 83 -0.36 -9.06 5.51
CA CYS A 83 -0.48 -7.75 4.87
C CYS A 83 -1.92 -7.25 4.91
N THR A 84 -2.88 -8.07 4.45
CA THR A 84 -4.31 -7.73 4.48
C THR A 84 -4.79 -7.42 5.88
N ALA A 85 -4.44 -8.24 6.87
CA ALA A 85 -4.77 -8.01 8.28
C ALA A 85 -4.16 -6.69 8.81
N SER A 86 -2.98 -6.31 8.34
CA SER A 86 -2.36 -5.03 8.69
C SER A 86 -3.15 -3.83 8.14
N HIS A 87 -3.64 -3.92 6.91
CA HIS A 87 -4.51 -2.90 6.32
C HIS A 87 -5.88 -2.83 7.02
N ILE A 88 -6.45 -3.96 7.47
CA ILE A 88 -7.67 -3.98 8.28
C ILE A 88 -7.48 -3.18 9.58
N LYS A 89 -6.32 -3.31 10.25
CA LYS A 89 -5.99 -2.47 11.42
C LYS A 89 -5.95 -0.99 11.05
N ALA A 90 -5.37 -0.65 9.90
CA ALA A 90 -5.35 0.72 9.41
C ALA A 90 -6.76 1.25 9.10
N PHE A 91 -7.66 0.44 8.49
CA PHE A 91 -9.06 0.83 8.25
C PHE A 91 -9.80 1.13 9.56
N ARG A 92 -9.65 0.27 10.57
CA ARG A 92 -10.24 0.50 11.89
C ARG A 92 -9.72 1.81 12.49
N ARG A 93 -8.42 2.07 12.34
CA ARG A 93 -7.85 3.32 12.83
C ARG A 93 -8.40 4.55 12.12
N VAL A 94 -8.65 4.47 10.79
CA VAL A 94 -9.34 5.54 10.05
C VAL A 94 -10.75 5.79 10.63
N VAL A 95 -11.50 4.73 10.92
CA VAL A 95 -12.84 4.83 11.52
C VAL A 95 -12.77 5.48 12.91
N GLU A 96 -11.81 5.08 13.75
CA GLU A 96 -11.62 5.66 15.09
C GLU A 96 -11.25 7.16 15.04
N ILE A 97 -10.39 7.56 14.10
CA ILE A 97 -10.01 8.96 13.90
C ILE A 97 -11.21 9.80 13.42
N GLY A 98 -12.13 9.19 12.69
CA GLY A 98 -13.32 9.87 12.17
C GLY A 98 -13.03 10.91 11.08
N LYS A 99 -11.86 10.86 10.45
CA LYS A 99 -11.41 11.75 9.38
C LYS A 99 -10.67 10.99 8.30
N PRO A 100 -10.64 11.49 7.05
CA PRO A 100 -9.86 10.87 5.99
C PRO A 100 -8.39 10.75 6.36
N CYS A 101 -7.80 9.58 6.09
CA CYS A 101 -6.39 9.32 6.28
C CYS A 101 -5.77 8.76 5.01
N ALA A 102 -4.48 9.01 4.82
CA ALA A 102 -3.68 8.23 3.90
C ALA A 102 -3.16 6.98 4.62
N ILE A 103 -3.16 5.86 3.95
CA ILE A 103 -2.54 4.62 4.40
C ILE A 103 -1.31 4.41 3.53
N LEU A 104 -0.16 4.26 4.19
CA LEU A 104 1.14 4.11 3.56
C LEU A 104 1.78 2.81 4.04
N GLU A 105 2.35 2.04 3.14
CA GLU A 105 3.28 0.98 3.53
C GLU A 105 4.64 1.59 3.87
N HIS A 106 5.46 0.87 4.63
CA HIS A 106 6.75 1.38 5.09
C HIS A 106 7.68 1.82 3.96
N ASP A 107 7.54 1.26 2.75
CA ASP A 107 8.33 1.56 1.57
C ASP A 107 7.76 2.70 0.69
N ALA A 108 6.72 3.37 1.15
CA ALA A 108 6.22 4.57 0.50
C ALA A 108 7.12 5.78 0.79
N TYR A 109 7.21 6.69 -0.17
CA TYR A 109 7.89 7.96 -0.04
C TYR A 109 6.99 9.08 -0.53
N VAL A 110 6.69 10.03 0.35
CA VAL A 110 5.84 11.18 0.04
C VAL A 110 6.70 12.30 -0.54
N MET A 111 6.42 12.65 -1.79
CA MET A 111 7.14 13.67 -2.54
C MET A 111 6.54 15.07 -2.39
N ARG A 112 5.26 15.15 -2.10
CA ARG A 112 4.53 16.42 -2.00
C ARG A 112 3.33 16.34 -1.07
N ASN A 113 2.96 17.48 -0.51
CA ASN A 113 1.78 17.61 0.34
C ASN A 113 0.50 17.33 -0.45
N PHE A 114 -0.39 16.54 0.12
CA PHE A 114 -1.70 16.19 -0.44
C PHE A 114 -2.87 16.45 0.53
N ARG A 115 -2.64 17.21 1.61
CA ARG A 115 -3.71 17.60 2.57
C ARG A 115 -4.89 18.31 1.91
N ASN A 116 -4.63 18.99 0.80
CA ASN A 116 -5.65 19.75 0.09
C ASN A 116 -6.45 18.91 -0.93
N PHE A 117 -6.16 17.61 -1.08
CA PHE A 117 -7.02 16.74 -1.85
C PHE A 117 -8.29 16.46 -1.05
N GLU A 118 -9.42 16.70 -1.65
CA GLU A 118 -10.68 16.18 -1.12
C GLU A 118 -10.78 14.70 -1.44
N VAL A 119 -10.86 13.90 -0.37
CA VAL A 119 -11.12 12.46 -0.48
C VAL A 119 -12.63 12.28 -0.47
N PRO A 120 -13.26 11.86 -1.56
CA PRO A 120 -14.70 11.62 -1.59
C PRO A 120 -15.04 10.33 -0.85
N ASP A 121 -16.25 10.30 -0.26
CA ASP A 121 -16.77 9.08 0.33
C ASP A 121 -17.04 8.04 -0.75
N ASN A 122 -16.90 6.77 -0.37
CA ASN A 122 -17.07 5.62 -1.26
C ASN A 122 -16.09 5.57 -2.46
N TYR A 123 -14.91 6.17 -2.30
CA TYR A 123 -13.81 6.08 -3.26
C TYR A 123 -12.52 5.67 -2.57
N LEU A 124 -11.68 4.97 -3.34
CA LEU A 124 -10.26 4.79 -3.02
C LEU A 124 -9.45 5.82 -3.81
N VAL A 125 -8.67 6.63 -3.12
CA VAL A 125 -7.80 7.62 -3.76
C VAL A 125 -6.38 7.06 -3.81
N PHE A 126 -5.96 6.63 -4.98
CA PHE A 126 -4.62 6.13 -5.22
C PHE A 126 -3.62 7.29 -5.26
N LEU A 127 -2.62 7.25 -4.40
CA LEU A 127 -1.67 8.35 -4.22
C LEU A 127 -0.35 8.14 -4.95
N GLY A 128 -0.05 6.92 -5.36
CA GLY A 128 1.18 6.69 -6.09
C GLY A 128 1.40 5.25 -6.53
N PRO A 129 2.01 5.04 -7.71
CA PRO A 129 2.30 3.74 -8.25
C PRO A 129 3.55 3.13 -7.60
N ARG A 130 3.62 1.80 -7.65
CA ARG A 130 4.90 1.12 -7.55
C ARG A 130 5.65 1.38 -8.86
N MET A 131 6.71 2.16 -8.80
CA MET A 131 7.45 2.50 -10.00
C MET A 131 8.28 1.31 -10.48
N ARG A 132 7.91 0.78 -11.64
CA ARG A 132 8.70 -0.25 -12.35
C ARG A 132 9.86 0.36 -13.12
N ASP A 133 9.67 1.57 -13.61
CA ASP A 133 10.67 2.28 -14.38
C ASP A 133 10.56 3.78 -14.13
N THR A 134 11.62 4.36 -13.58
CA THR A 134 11.70 5.80 -13.31
C THR A 134 11.72 6.66 -14.56
N LYS A 135 12.16 6.09 -15.69
CA LYS A 135 12.21 6.81 -16.96
C LYS A 135 10.81 7.15 -17.49
N THR A 136 9.79 6.44 -17.01
CA THR A 136 8.41 6.65 -17.44
C THR A 136 7.62 7.59 -16.53
N TYR A 137 8.16 7.95 -15.35
CA TYR A 137 7.50 8.89 -14.48
C TYR A 137 7.74 10.33 -14.92
N VAL A 138 6.87 10.80 -15.79
CA VAL A 138 6.80 12.22 -16.13
C VAL A 138 5.58 12.79 -15.41
N PRO A 139 5.72 13.80 -14.54
CA PRO A 139 4.57 14.48 -13.98
C PRO A 139 3.72 15.04 -15.12
N ARG A 140 2.52 14.49 -15.28
CA ARG A 140 1.65 14.84 -16.44
C ARG A 140 1.04 16.23 -16.31
N SER A 141 0.97 16.77 -15.10
CA SER A 141 0.38 18.08 -14.85
C SER A 141 1.04 18.80 -13.68
N ARG A 142 1.05 20.13 -13.73
CA ARG A 142 1.34 20.98 -12.56
C ARG A 142 0.08 21.24 -11.73
N VAL A 143 -1.09 20.96 -12.28
CA VAL A 143 -2.37 21.16 -11.62
C VAL A 143 -2.76 19.87 -10.94
N ARG A 144 -2.99 19.95 -9.63
CA ARG A 144 -3.46 18.80 -8.82
C ARG A 144 -4.91 18.50 -9.18
N ARG A 145 -5.17 17.27 -9.57
CA ARG A 145 -6.51 16.77 -9.90
C ARG A 145 -6.66 15.31 -9.52
N LEU A 146 -7.89 14.85 -9.43
CA LEU A 146 -8.24 13.42 -9.30
C LEU A 146 -8.75 12.94 -10.65
N ILE A 147 -8.25 11.80 -11.10
CA ILE A 147 -8.62 11.18 -12.37
C ILE A 147 -9.18 9.78 -12.12
N PRO A 148 -10.29 9.37 -12.74
CA PRO A 148 -10.77 8.00 -12.67
C PRO A 148 -9.74 7.02 -13.24
N VAL A 149 -9.57 5.88 -12.58
CA VAL A 149 -8.72 4.79 -13.05
C VAL A 149 -9.47 3.48 -12.92
N GLN A 150 -9.27 2.56 -13.86
CA GLN A 150 -9.92 1.26 -13.82
C GLN A 150 -9.19 0.29 -12.89
N GLN A 151 -7.86 0.39 -12.86
CA GLN A 151 -7.00 -0.43 -12.03
C GLN A 151 -5.82 0.39 -11.52
N ALA A 152 -5.33 0.03 -10.35
CA ALA A 152 -4.06 0.50 -9.82
C ALA A 152 -3.21 -0.72 -9.41
N ILE A 153 -1.93 -0.52 -9.20
CA ILE A 153 -1.04 -1.62 -8.83
C ILE A 153 -0.27 -1.23 -7.57
N GLY A 154 -0.43 -2.08 -6.55
CA GLY A 154 0.22 -1.94 -5.25
C GLY A 154 -0.55 -1.05 -4.27
N THR A 155 -0.40 -1.35 -3.00
CA THR A 155 -1.12 -0.74 -1.87
C THR A 155 -0.27 0.21 -1.04
N HIS A 156 0.92 0.54 -1.52
CA HIS A 156 1.90 1.31 -0.76
C HIS A 156 1.49 2.74 -0.45
N ALA A 157 0.54 3.34 -1.20
CA ALA A 157 0.03 4.68 -0.89
C ALA A 157 -1.38 4.92 -1.43
N TYR A 158 -2.36 5.09 -0.56
CA TYR A 158 -3.73 5.46 -0.92
C TYR A 158 -4.41 6.21 0.23
N ALA A 159 -5.51 6.91 -0.06
CA ALA A 159 -6.29 7.59 0.95
C ALA A 159 -7.75 7.14 0.92
N ILE A 160 -8.38 7.10 2.08
CA ILE A 160 -9.77 6.72 2.29
C ILE A 160 -10.43 7.58 3.35
N THR A 161 -11.76 7.68 3.27
CA THR A 161 -12.59 8.26 4.33
C THR A 161 -13.00 7.20 5.36
N PRO A 162 -13.47 7.60 6.55
CA PRO A 162 -14.05 6.66 7.51
C PRO A 162 -15.21 5.86 6.93
N GLU A 163 -16.01 6.45 6.05
CA GLU A 163 -17.14 5.76 5.43
C GLU A 163 -16.66 4.68 4.44
N THR A 164 -15.68 5.00 3.60
CA THR A 164 -15.04 4.01 2.73
C THR A 164 -14.40 2.89 3.55
N ALA A 165 -13.72 3.22 4.65
CA ALA A 165 -13.10 2.23 5.54
C ALA A 165 -14.13 1.28 6.17
N LYS A 166 -15.29 1.79 6.63
CA LYS A 166 -16.39 0.96 7.13
C LYS A 166 -16.94 0.02 6.07
N GLY A 167 -17.14 0.54 4.84
CA GLY A 167 -17.58 -0.26 3.71
C GLY A 167 -16.61 -1.41 3.42
N MET A 168 -15.30 -1.14 3.42
CA MET A 168 -14.26 -2.14 3.23
C MET A 168 -14.25 -3.19 4.34
N LEU A 169 -14.33 -2.78 5.60
CA LEU A 169 -14.40 -3.70 6.73
C LEU A 169 -15.61 -4.63 6.63
N LYS A 170 -16.78 -4.08 6.34
CA LYS A 170 -18.00 -4.86 6.15
C LYS A 170 -17.84 -5.86 5.00
N HIS A 171 -17.31 -5.44 3.86
CA HIS A 171 -17.07 -6.33 2.73
C HIS A 171 -16.15 -7.50 3.11
N LEU A 172 -15.03 -7.22 3.78
CA LEU A 172 -14.08 -8.25 4.22
C LEU A 172 -14.67 -9.19 5.29
N GLU A 173 -15.59 -8.71 6.13
CA GLU A 173 -16.35 -9.54 7.07
C GLU A 173 -17.31 -10.50 6.35
N GLU A 174 -17.94 -10.05 5.26
CA GLU A 174 -18.89 -10.83 4.48
C GLU A 174 -18.19 -11.91 3.64
N VAL A 175 -17.12 -11.54 2.92
CA VAL A 175 -16.44 -12.44 1.98
C VAL A 175 -15.32 -13.26 2.61
N GLY A 176 -14.80 -12.86 3.76
CA GLY A 176 -13.61 -13.46 4.36
C GLY A 176 -12.30 -13.04 3.69
N LEU A 177 -11.18 -13.50 4.24
CA LEU A 177 -9.86 -13.24 3.68
C LEU A 177 -9.48 -14.36 2.72
N VAL A 178 -9.27 -13.99 1.47
CA VAL A 178 -8.91 -14.93 0.39
C VAL A 178 -7.62 -14.50 -0.31
N TYR A 179 -7.43 -13.18 -0.44
CA TYR A 179 -6.34 -12.61 -1.24
C TYR A 179 -5.43 -11.67 -0.46
N GLY A 180 -4.35 -11.26 -1.11
CA GLY A 180 -3.63 -10.06 -0.74
C GLY A 180 -4.51 -8.81 -0.88
N ILE A 181 -4.26 -7.81 -0.07
CA ILE A 181 -5.07 -6.58 0.01
C ILE A 181 -5.16 -5.83 -1.32
N ASP A 182 -4.16 -5.90 -2.17
CA ASP A 182 -4.15 -5.26 -3.48
C ASP A 182 -5.20 -5.81 -4.44
N HIS A 183 -5.59 -7.09 -4.33
CA HIS A 183 -6.69 -7.66 -5.07
C HIS A 183 -8.04 -7.06 -4.65
N TYR A 184 -8.27 -6.91 -3.34
CA TYR A 184 -9.51 -6.29 -2.86
C TYR A 184 -9.63 -4.83 -3.26
N LEU A 185 -8.52 -4.09 -3.20
CA LEU A 185 -8.54 -2.65 -3.39
C LEU A 185 -8.40 -2.24 -4.86
N PHE A 186 -7.45 -2.85 -5.59
CA PHE A 186 -6.96 -2.25 -6.82
C PHE A 186 -6.89 -3.18 -8.03
N MET A 187 -6.45 -4.42 -7.87
CA MET A 187 -6.21 -5.29 -9.03
C MET A 187 -7.51 -5.83 -9.61
N ASN A 188 -8.29 -6.55 -8.82
CA ASN A 188 -9.57 -7.09 -9.24
C ASN A 188 -10.73 -6.19 -8.81
N ASN A 189 -10.45 -5.27 -7.88
CA ASN A 189 -11.44 -4.39 -7.27
C ASN A 189 -12.67 -5.18 -6.75
N GLU A 190 -12.40 -6.25 -6.03
CA GLU A 190 -13.45 -7.11 -5.45
C GLU A 190 -14.38 -6.32 -4.52
N SER A 191 -13.83 -5.28 -3.88
CA SER A 191 -14.63 -4.36 -3.07
C SER A 191 -15.64 -3.54 -3.86
N LYS A 192 -15.50 -3.48 -5.18
CA LYS A 192 -16.31 -2.65 -6.09
C LYS A 192 -16.32 -1.17 -5.72
N VAL A 193 -15.38 -0.72 -4.92
CA VAL A 193 -15.21 0.69 -4.58
C VAL A 193 -14.50 1.38 -5.74
N PRO A 194 -15.06 2.46 -6.32
CA PRO A 194 -14.45 3.16 -7.43
C PRO A 194 -13.06 3.71 -7.05
N ILE A 195 -12.13 3.64 -8.00
CA ILE A 195 -10.76 4.10 -7.81
C ILE A 195 -10.57 5.41 -8.56
N ILE A 196 -10.00 6.38 -7.89
CA ILE A 196 -9.50 7.63 -8.50
C ILE A 196 -8.03 7.80 -8.12
N ALA A 197 -7.24 8.34 -9.01
CA ALA A 197 -5.83 8.57 -8.77
C ALA A 197 -5.51 10.06 -8.67
N ALA A 198 -4.63 10.42 -7.77
CA ALA A 198 -4.07 11.75 -7.70
C ALA A 198 -3.09 11.98 -8.87
N ASP A 199 -3.28 13.06 -9.65
CA ASP A 199 -2.39 13.45 -10.74
C ASP A 199 -1.90 14.89 -10.52
N PRO A 200 -0.62 15.12 -10.39
CA PRO A 200 0.48 14.15 -10.33
C PRO A 200 0.51 13.38 -9.01
N TYR A 201 1.03 12.17 -9.05
CA TYR A 201 1.16 11.33 -7.86
C TYR A 201 1.94 12.01 -6.74
N PRO A 202 1.39 12.10 -5.52
CA PRO A 202 2.09 12.72 -4.39
C PRO A 202 3.05 11.77 -3.68
N ALA A 203 2.95 10.47 -3.92
CA ALA A 203 3.80 9.45 -3.30
C ALA A 203 4.29 8.42 -4.34
N ILE A 204 5.33 7.67 -3.97
CA ILE A 204 5.85 6.54 -4.75
C ILE A 204 6.29 5.42 -3.81
N CYS A 205 6.34 4.19 -4.31
CA CYS A 205 7.15 3.14 -3.70
C CYS A 205 8.60 3.32 -4.17
N TRP A 206 9.51 3.60 -3.24
CA TRP A 206 10.88 3.98 -3.59
C TRP A 206 11.88 2.82 -3.61
N THR A 207 11.49 1.66 -3.09
CA THR A 207 12.36 0.48 -3.05
C THR A 207 11.74 -0.72 -3.77
N ARG A 208 12.59 -1.61 -4.24
CA ARG A 208 12.19 -2.92 -4.80
C ARG A 208 12.32 -4.05 -3.80
N LYS A 209 13.00 -3.83 -2.66
CA LYS A 209 13.14 -4.85 -1.63
C LYS A 209 11.80 -5.05 -0.94
N SER A 210 11.27 -6.28 -1.05
CA SER A 210 10.10 -6.66 -0.29
C SER A 210 10.54 -7.12 1.10
N THR A 211 9.85 -6.68 2.14
CA THR A 211 10.04 -7.20 3.50
C THR A 211 9.07 -8.33 3.82
N MET A 212 8.21 -8.73 2.89
CA MET A 212 7.25 -9.82 3.11
C MET A 212 7.92 -11.20 3.11
N ASN A 213 9.02 -11.36 2.39
CA ASN A 213 9.72 -12.62 2.21
C ASN A 213 11.08 -12.62 2.91
N ASP A 214 11.10 -12.65 4.23
CA ASP A 214 12.36 -12.73 5.01
C ASP A 214 13.11 -14.08 4.83
N VAL A 215 12.51 -15.05 4.15
CA VAL A 215 13.01 -16.45 4.12
C VAL A 215 13.68 -16.81 2.78
N LYS A 216 13.70 -15.91 1.79
CA LYS A 216 14.27 -16.24 0.46
C LYS A 216 15.22 -15.18 -0.06
N GLU A 217 16.29 -14.89 0.68
CA GLU A 217 17.39 -14.08 0.15
C GLU A 217 18.26 -14.80 -0.89
N GLU A 218 18.11 -16.09 -1.07
CA GLU A 218 18.98 -16.89 -1.95
C GLU A 218 18.21 -17.78 -2.93
N VAL A 219 17.38 -17.21 -3.77
CA VAL A 219 17.00 -17.92 -4.99
C VAL A 219 17.37 -17.06 -6.18
N ASP A 220 18.58 -17.23 -6.65
CA ASP A 220 19.01 -16.89 -8.00
C ASP A 220 18.14 -17.66 -9.00
N GLY A 221 17.07 -17.03 -9.46
CA GLY A 221 16.22 -17.54 -10.51
C GLY A 221 15.35 -16.43 -11.07
N PRO A 222 15.03 -16.42 -12.36
CA PRO A 222 14.12 -15.46 -12.92
C PRO A 222 12.74 -15.71 -12.36
N ARG A 223 12.43 -15.12 -11.22
CA ARG A 223 11.05 -14.95 -10.81
C ARG A 223 10.40 -14.01 -11.81
N GLY A 224 9.21 -14.40 -12.24
CA GLY A 224 8.42 -13.64 -13.18
C GLY A 224 8.40 -12.16 -12.84
N VAL A 225 8.05 -11.34 -13.75
CA VAL A 225 8.09 -9.87 -13.90
C VAL A 225 8.35 -9.00 -12.63
N TRP A 226 8.26 -9.56 -11.43
CA TRP A 226 8.40 -8.92 -10.12
C TRP A 226 9.70 -9.26 -9.36
N GLY A 227 10.35 -10.35 -9.73
CA GLY A 227 11.52 -10.89 -9.03
C GLY A 227 12.78 -10.79 -9.86
N GLY A 228 13.74 -10.08 -9.35
CA GLY A 228 15.11 -10.23 -9.80
C GLY A 228 15.56 -9.21 -10.82
N GLN A 229 15.95 -8.09 -10.33
CA GLN A 229 17.16 -7.43 -10.81
C GLN A 229 17.70 -6.56 -9.68
N ASN A 230 18.90 -6.95 -9.22
CA ASN A 230 19.84 -6.15 -8.45
C ASN A 230 19.27 -5.22 -7.39
N ASP A 231 19.83 -5.27 -6.21
CA ASP A 231 19.67 -4.44 -5.01
C ASP A 231 19.58 -2.90 -5.20
N LYS A 232 19.33 -2.46 -6.39
CA LYS A 232 19.14 -1.04 -6.69
C LYS A 232 17.68 -0.70 -6.50
N ASN A 233 17.41 0.28 -5.65
CA ASN A 233 16.10 0.88 -5.55
C ASN A 233 15.63 1.34 -6.95
N VAL A 234 14.31 1.50 -7.10
CA VAL A 234 13.67 1.84 -8.38
C VAL A 234 14.29 3.06 -9.07
N LEU A 235 14.91 3.93 -8.29
CA LEU A 235 15.53 5.18 -8.77
C LEU A 235 17.04 5.05 -8.95
N GLY A 236 17.64 3.87 -8.71
CA GLY A 236 19.10 3.75 -8.62
C GLY A 236 19.67 4.52 -7.43
N ILE A 237 18.81 4.90 -6.48
CA ILE A 237 19.10 5.82 -5.40
C ILE A 237 19.36 5.00 -4.15
N THR A 238 20.53 5.11 -3.61
CA THR A 238 20.93 4.45 -2.37
C THR A 238 20.52 5.24 -1.13
N THR A 239 20.12 6.49 -1.30
CA THR A 239 19.72 7.39 -0.20
C THR A 239 18.63 8.38 -0.64
N PRO A 240 17.72 8.77 0.25
CA PRO A 240 16.65 9.74 -0.03
C PRO A 240 17.11 11.09 -0.59
N GLY A 241 18.33 11.55 -0.26
CA GLY A 241 18.86 12.82 -0.76
C GLY A 241 19.09 12.88 -2.28
N LEU A 242 19.14 11.74 -2.93
CA LEU A 242 19.27 11.68 -4.40
C LEU A 242 17.93 11.92 -5.14
N LEU A 243 16.78 11.79 -4.46
CA LEU A 243 15.49 12.18 -5.02
C LEU A 243 15.44 13.70 -5.31
N GLU A 244 16.17 14.48 -4.53
CA GLU A 244 16.33 15.92 -4.74
C GLU A 244 17.13 16.22 -6.02
N GLY A 245 18.14 15.39 -6.33
CA GLY A 245 18.97 15.53 -7.53
C GLY A 245 18.28 15.17 -8.84
N LEU A 246 17.13 14.47 -8.81
CA LEU A 246 16.38 14.10 -10.01
C LEU A 246 15.40 15.19 -10.47
N GLY A 247 15.49 16.41 -9.92
CA GLY A 247 14.61 17.50 -10.33
C GLY A 247 13.14 17.26 -10.02
N CYS A 248 12.83 16.31 -9.12
CA CYS A 248 11.51 16.24 -8.51
C CYS A 248 11.42 17.44 -7.57
N PRO A 249 10.79 18.55 -7.97
CA PRO A 249 10.72 19.70 -7.10
C PRO A 249 9.92 19.29 -5.86
N ILE A 250 10.58 19.31 -4.72
CA ILE A 250 9.90 19.31 -3.42
C ILE A 250 9.17 20.64 -3.38
N TYR A 251 7.94 20.66 -3.86
CA TYR A 251 7.09 21.83 -3.69
C TYR A 251 6.55 21.84 -2.26
N VAL A 252 7.11 22.73 -1.48
CA VAL A 252 6.60 23.16 -0.19
C VAL A 252 5.20 23.77 -0.34
#